data_a6b58ea2838989eee4f375588a830391
#
_entry.id   a6b58ea2838989eee4f375588a830391
#
_cell.length_a   1.000
_cell.length_b   1.000
_cell.length_c   1.000
_cell.angle_alpha   90.00
_cell.angle_beta   90.00
_cell.angle_gamma   90.00
#
_symmetry.space_group_name_H-M   'P 1'
#
loop_
_entity.id
_entity.type
_entity.pdbx_description
1 polymer ?
#
loop_
_entity_poly.entity_id
_entity_poly.type
_entity_poly.pdbx_seq_one_letter_code
_entity_poly.pdbx_strand_id
1 'polypeptide(L)'
;MSDASAAVAVGNDMFVVADDENNILLVYKTGAGGLPQFSCDMTGFLDVEPEYPEADIEGATLVGDRIYWITLHGRNKDGKMRPNRYRFFAARIKVENGKVAIEPIGKPCKTLAHRLVETQMGRRLGLDKATRFDRNRFTKKDLERLAPKEQGLNIEGLCASPDGKTLYIGLRNPLATDKVTGRGEAIVMPLNNAAAVVERGEAPVLGEEMLRDLGGLGIRSMEYSPFHKAYFIIAGPRDEGPGFALYRWSGEKENPPVLVRQLSCGDFSPEALIPFKSSSRLLLLSDDGTLPVKVASAAECMEGELLVYGDGTCPNKFLIDANKKFFRGIWLEP
;
A
#
# COMPACT_ATOMS: atom_id res chain seq x y z
N MET A 1 -9.77 13.03 3.82
CA MET A 1 -8.85 11.88 3.77
C MET A 1 -7.82 12.00 4.88
N SER A 2 -7.57 10.92 5.61
CA SER A 2 -6.64 10.86 6.74
C SER A 2 -5.60 9.76 6.61
N ASP A 3 -5.94 8.71 5.89
CA ASP A 3 -5.18 7.46 5.80
C ASP A 3 -4.65 7.30 4.37
N ALA A 4 -3.51 8.00 4.08
CA ALA A 4 -2.87 7.98 2.77
C ALA A 4 -1.98 6.74 2.65
N SER A 5 -2.46 5.68 1.99
CA SER A 5 -1.81 4.37 1.94
C SER A 5 -1.00 4.12 0.67
N ALA A 6 -1.54 4.49 -0.50
CA ALA A 6 -0.90 4.26 -1.79
C ALA A 6 -1.00 5.50 -2.67
N ALA A 7 0.08 5.88 -3.37
CA ALA A 7 0.03 7.03 -4.25
C ALA A 7 1.02 6.95 -5.40
N VAL A 8 0.70 7.64 -6.51
CA VAL A 8 1.56 7.75 -7.70
C VAL A 8 1.61 9.18 -8.22
N ALA A 9 2.78 9.59 -8.73
CA ALA A 9 2.93 10.87 -9.43
C ALA A 9 2.17 10.88 -10.75
N VAL A 10 1.53 12.01 -11.06
CA VAL A 10 0.89 12.27 -12.34
C VAL A 10 1.41 13.60 -12.91
N GLY A 11 2.09 13.52 -14.03
CA GLY A 11 2.79 14.68 -14.54
C GLY A 11 3.92 15.14 -13.61
N ASN A 12 4.07 16.46 -13.46
CA ASN A 12 5.16 17.04 -12.67
C ASN A 12 4.73 17.60 -11.31
N ASP A 13 3.44 17.80 -11.11
CA ASP A 13 2.92 18.56 -9.97
C ASP A 13 1.60 18.01 -9.38
N MET A 14 1.17 16.83 -9.82
CA MET A 14 0.00 16.16 -9.29
C MET A 14 0.33 14.74 -8.83
N PHE A 15 -0.50 14.20 -7.96
CA PHE A 15 -0.47 12.80 -7.57
C PHE A 15 -1.87 12.27 -7.31
N VAL A 16 -2.07 10.98 -7.55
CA VAL A 16 -3.27 10.25 -7.15
C VAL A 16 -2.94 9.49 -5.90
N VAL A 17 -3.83 9.50 -4.94
CA VAL A 17 -3.69 8.80 -3.65
C VAL A 17 -4.96 8.03 -3.33
N ALA A 18 -4.81 6.84 -2.76
CA ALA A 18 -5.88 6.05 -2.18
C ALA A 18 -5.87 6.17 -0.65
N ASP A 19 -7.04 6.03 -0.08
CA ASP A 19 -7.30 5.97 1.37
C ASP A 19 -7.62 4.50 1.70
N ASP A 20 -7.00 3.91 2.71
CA ASP A 20 -7.20 2.51 3.07
C ASP A 20 -8.59 2.25 3.71
N GLU A 21 -9.19 3.27 4.33
CA GLU A 21 -10.50 3.18 4.98
C GLU A 21 -11.69 3.25 3.99
N ASN A 22 -11.44 3.63 2.73
CA ASN A 22 -12.48 3.71 1.71
C ASN A 22 -11.90 3.41 0.32
N ASN A 23 -12.78 3.32 -0.69
CA ASN A 23 -12.39 2.95 -2.05
C ASN A 23 -12.31 4.16 -2.98
N ILE A 24 -11.98 5.34 -2.47
CA ILE A 24 -11.97 6.59 -3.23
C ILE A 24 -10.54 6.95 -3.62
N LEU A 25 -10.33 7.15 -4.89
CA LEU A 25 -9.09 7.70 -5.42
C LEU A 25 -9.20 9.22 -5.48
N LEU A 26 -8.22 9.92 -4.90
CA LEU A 26 -8.20 11.38 -4.81
C LEU A 26 -6.99 11.94 -5.54
N VAL A 27 -7.19 13.06 -6.26
CA VAL A 27 -6.12 13.75 -6.98
C VAL A 27 -5.79 15.05 -6.29
N TYR A 28 -4.53 15.22 -5.96
CA TYR A 28 -4.00 16.44 -5.34
C TYR A 28 -2.92 17.08 -6.22
N LYS A 29 -2.76 18.40 -6.03
CA LYS A 29 -1.63 19.14 -6.58
C LYS A 29 -0.55 19.30 -5.52
N THR A 30 0.71 19.05 -5.87
CA THR A 30 1.84 19.24 -4.96
C THR A 30 1.98 20.71 -4.56
N GLY A 31 2.31 20.93 -3.27
CA GLY A 31 2.50 22.29 -2.74
C GLY A 31 1.22 23.11 -2.57
N ALA A 32 0.06 22.58 -2.94
CA ALA A 32 -1.23 23.17 -2.65
C ALA A 32 -1.91 22.37 -1.55
N GLY A 33 -1.99 22.93 -0.35
CA GLY A 33 -2.82 22.33 0.72
C GLY A 33 -4.31 22.44 0.39
N GLY A 34 -5.15 21.65 1.07
CA GLY A 34 -6.61 21.74 0.98
C GLY A 34 -7.27 20.53 0.33
N LEU A 35 -8.43 20.76 -0.31
CA LEU A 35 -9.26 19.69 -0.83
C LEU A 35 -8.69 19.10 -2.15
N PRO A 36 -9.02 17.82 -2.47
CA PRO A 36 -8.61 17.20 -3.72
C PRO A 36 -9.23 17.94 -4.92
N GLN A 37 -8.50 17.96 -6.03
CA GLN A 37 -9.00 18.53 -7.31
C GLN A 37 -10.01 17.61 -8.00
N PHE A 38 -9.92 16.31 -7.74
CA PHE A 38 -10.79 15.29 -8.32
C PHE A 38 -10.90 14.09 -7.36
N SER A 39 -12.05 13.42 -7.42
CA SER A 39 -12.29 12.18 -6.69
C SER A 39 -12.98 11.16 -7.60
N CYS A 40 -12.65 9.88 -7.41
CA CYS A 40 -13.26 8.77 -8.14
C CYS A 40 -13.59 7.65 -7.15
N ASP A 41 -14.86 7.36 -6.95
CA ASP A 41 -15.31 6.24 -6.13
C ASP A 41 -15.22 4.93 -6.94
N MET A 42 -14.40 4.00 -6.47
CA MET A 42 -14.16 2.71 -7.08
C MET A 42 -15.02 1.59 -6.48
N THR A 43 -15.86 1.86 -5.48
CA THR A 43 -16.65 0.86 -4.73
C THR A 43 -17.45 -0.06 -5.65
N GLY A 44 -18.21 0.53 -6.59
CA GLY A 44 -18.99 -0.25 -7.56
C GLY A 44 -18.16 -1.08 -8.52
N PHE A 45 -16.99 -0.58 -8.94
CA PHE A 45 -16.08 -1.30 -9.81
C PHE A 45 -15.38 -2.46 -9.09
N LEU A 46 -15.00 -2.25 -7.82
CA LEU A 46 -14.31 -3.26 -7.02
C LEU A 46 -15.20 -4.44 -6.64
N ASP A 47 -16.51 -4.32 -6.83
CA ASP A 47 -17.49 -5.36 -6.51
C ASP A 47 -17.29 -5.85 -5.08
N VAL A 48 -17.42 -4.89 -4.13
CA VAL A 48 -17.24 -5.14 -2.71
C VAL A 48 -18.56 -5.53 -2.04
N GLU A 49 -18.48 -6.43 -1.07
CA GLU A 49 -19.62 -6.83 -0.25
C GLU A 49 -20.00 -5.68 0.71
N PRO A 50 -21.28 -5.27 0.78
CA PRO A 50 -21.70 -4.11 1.59
C PRO A 50 -21.44 -4.24 3.08
N GLU A 51 -21.39 -5.47 3.61
CA GLU A 51 -21.16 -5.72 5.04
C GLU A 51 -19.79 -5.23 5.52
N TYR A 52 -18.77 -5.28 4.62
CA TYR A 52 -17.40 -4.83 4.90
C TYR A 52 -16.87 -4.12 3.65
N PRO A 53 -17.33 -2.89 3.36
CA PRO A 53 -17.11 -2.25 2.06
C PRO A 53 -15.66 -1.83 1.77
N GLU A 54 -14.80 -1.83 2.77
CA GLU A 54 -13.39 -1.48 2.67
C GLU A 54 -12.61 -2.51 1.85
N ALA A 55 -11.91 -2.05 0.81
CA ALA A 55 -10.99 -2.89 0.03
C ALA A 55 -9.54 -2.81 0.53
N ASP A 56 -9.17 -1.80 1.31
CA ASP A 56 -7.86 -1.66 1.93
C ASP A 56 -6.74 -1.57 0.87
N ILE A 57 -6.73 -0.47 0.10
CA ILE A 57 -5.81 -0.25 -1.02
C ILE A 57 -4.46 0.20 -0.48
N GLU A 58 -3.38 -0.55 -0.75
CA GLU A 58 -2.10 -0.41 -0.08
C GLU A 58 -0.90 -0.19 -1.02
N GLY A 59 -1.05 -0.41 -2.29
CA GLY A 59 0.04 -0.20 -3.25
C GLY A 59 -0.44 0.29 -4.59
N ALA A 60 0.37 1.13 -5.24
CA ALA A 60 0.07 1.69 -6.55
C ALA A 60 1.33 1.89 -7.39
N THR A 61 1.18 1.79 -8.72
CA THR A 61 2.24 2.18 -9.66
C THR A 61 1.66 2.63 -11.00
N LEU A 62 2.34 3.56 -11.66
CA LEU A 62 1.90 4.12 -12.95
C LEU A 62 2.71 3.55 -14.10
N VAL A 63 2.03 2.99 -15.11
CA VAL A 63 2.62 2.53 -16.38
C VAL A 63 1.89 3.20 -17.54
N GLY A 64 2.53 4.14 -18.18
CA GLY A 64 1.89 4.95 -19.24
C GLY A 64 0.74 5.79 -18.69
N ASP A 65 -0.49 5.49 -19.12
CA ASP A 65 -1.73 6.13 -18.65
C ASP A 65 -2.51 5.24 -17.63
N ARG A 66 -1.94 4.12 -17.20
CA ARG A 66 -2.56 3.13 -16.32
C ARG A 66 -1.96 3.14 -14.95
N ILE A 67 -2.78 3.36 -13.94
CA ILE A 67 -2.41 3.15 -12.55
C ILE A 67 -2.87 1.76 -12.16
N TYR A 68 -1.94 0.89 -11.76
CA TYR A 68 -2.23 -0.39 -11.14
C TYR A 68 -2.29 -0.22 -9.65
N TRP A 69 -3.26 -0.88 -9.02
CA TRP A 69 -3.53 -0.84 -7.59
C TRP A 69 -3.57 -2.23 -7.01
N ILE A 70 -3.07 -2.38 -5.82
CA ILE A 70 -3.16 -3.63 -5.05
C ILE A 70 -3.68 -3.32 -3.66
N THR A 71 -4.54 -4.19 -3.15
CA THR A 71 -5.05 -4.11 -1.78
C THR A 71 -4.16 -4.92 -0.84
N LEU A 72 -4.40 -4.84 0.47
CA LEU A 72 -3.65 -5.54 1.52
C LEU A 72 -3.46 -7.04 1.25
N HIS A 73 -4.42 -7.72 0.60
CA HIS A 73 -4.46 -9.17 0.40
C HIS A 73 -4.34 -9.97 1.72
N GLY A 74 -4.76 -9.35 2.82
CA GLY A 74 -4.70 -9.90 4.16
C GLY A 74 -6.06 -10.05 4.82
N ARG A 75 -6.05 -10.58 6.03
CA ARG A 75 -7.21 -10.64 6.93
C ARG A 75 -7.34 -9.32 7.68
N ASN A 76 -8.42 -9.13 8.46
CA ASN A 76 -8.51 -7.97 9.33
C ASN A 76 -7.63 -8.12 10.60
N LYS A 77 -7.61 -7.08 11.43
CA LYS A 77 -6.84 -7.07 12.70
C LYS A 77 -7.18 -8.22 13.67
N ASP A 78 -8.38 -8.80 13.55
CA ASP A 78 -8.79 -9.96 14.36
C ASP A 78 -8.48 -11.29 13.65
N GLY A 79 -7.77 -11.28 12.54
CA GLY A 79 -7.46 -12.46 11.71
C GLY A 79 -8.64 -13.04 10.94
N LYS A 80 -9.77 -12.33 10.86
CA LYS A 80 -10.95 -12.77 10.13
C LYS A 80 -10.80 -12.47 8.64
N MET A 81 -11.27 -13.39 7.79
CA MET A 81 -11.28 -13.20 6.35
C MET A 81 -12.12 -11.97 5.96
N ARG A 82 -11.58 -11.19 5.03
CA ARG A 82 -12.23 -10.04 4.40
C ARG A 82 -12.11 -10.17 2.89
N PRO A 83 -13.08 -10.76 2.18
CA PRO A 83 -12.98 -11.02 0.73
C PRO A 83 -12.72 -9.76 -0.10
N ASN A 84 -13.18 -8.59 0.35
CA ASN A 84 -12.99 -7.32 -0.33
C ASN A 84 -11.53 -6.87 -0.37
N ARG A 85 -10.71 -7.31 0.59
CA ARG A 85 -9.28 -6.98 0.67
C ARG A 85 -8.40 -7.77 -0.29
N TYR A 86 -8.99 -8.53 -1.23
CA TYR A 86 -8.26 -9.33 -2.22
C TYR A 86 -8.56 -8.79 -3.62
N ARG A 87 -7.99 -7.63 -3.95
CA ARG A 87 -8.18 -6.98 -5.25
C ARG A 87 -6.84 -6.52 -5.84
N PHE A 88 -6.61 -6.89 -7.09
CA PHE A 88 -5.60 -6.26 -7.95
C PHE A 88 -6.34 -5.71 -9.16
N PHE A 89 -6.20 -4.43 -9.43
CA PHE A 89 -7.01 -3.75 -10.44
C PHE A 89 -6.24 -2.60 -11.10
N ALA A 90 -6.82 -2.00 -12.13
CA ALA A 90 -6.25 -0.83 -12.78
C ALA A 90 -7.30 0.22 -13.10
N ALA A 91 -6.84 1.46 -13.17
CA ALA A 91 -7.61 2.60 -13.65
C ALA A 91 -6.76 3.42 -14.63
N ARG A 92 -7.38 3.94 -15.69
CA ARG A 92 -6.75 4.87 -16.62
C ARG A 92 -6.86 6.28 -16.07
N ILE A 93 -5.75 7.00 -16.09
CA ILE A 93 -5.75 8.43 -15.77
C ILE A 93 -5.58 9.24 -17.06
N LYS A 94 -6.41 10.26 -17.23
CA LYS A 94 -6.34 11.25 -18.31
C LYS A 94 -6.21 12.64 -17.72
N VAL A 95 -5.28 13.41 -18.24
CA VAL A 95 -5.11 14.83 -17.86
C VAL A 95 -5.17 15.65 -19.15
N GLU A 96 -6.26 16.37 -19.35
CA GLU A 96 -6.49 17.19 -20.54
C GLU A 96 -6.92 18.59 -20.11
N ASN A 97 -6.19 19.63 -20.57
CA ASN A 97 -6.50 21.03 -20.25
C ASN A 97 -6.67 21.31 -18.76
N GLY A 98 -5.86 20.65 -17.91
CA GLY A 98 -5.93 20.77 -16.45
C GLY A 98 -7.10 20.02 -15.78
N LYS A 99 -7.92 19.31 -16.56
CA LYS A 99 -8.96 18.44 -16.04
C LYS A 99 -8.43 17.01 -15.91
N VAL A 100 -8.76 16.38 -14.81
CA VAL A 100 -8.39 14.99 -14.53
C VAL A 100 -9.62 14.11 -14.64
N ALA A 101 -9.46 12.95 -15.25
CA ALA A 101 -10.45 11.88 -15.23
C ALA A 101 -9.77 10.56 -14.86
N ILE A 102 -10.43 9.74 -14.08
CA ILE A 102 -10.00 8.39 -13.72
C ILE A 102 -11.11 7.43 -14.16
N GLU A 103 -10.75 6.44 -14.97
CA GLU A 103 -11.69 5.46 -15.52
C GLU A 103 -11.22 4.05 -15.17
N PRO A 104 -12.07 3.18 -14.59
CA PRO A 104 -11.71 1.78 -14.34
C PRO A 104 -11.32 1.06 -15.62
N ILE A 105 -10.40 0.09 -15.53
CA ILE A 105 -9.98 -0.77 -16.65
C ILE A 105 -10.34 -2.23 -16.35
N GLY A 106 -11.04 -2.88 -17.27
CA GLY A 106 -11.32 -4.32 -17.24
C GLY A 106 -12.09 -4.75 -16.00
N LYS A 107 -11.52 -5.66 -15.22
CA LYS A 107 -12.14 -6.20 -13.99
C LYS A 107 -11.09 -6.41 -12.88
N PRO A 108 -11.46 -6.24 -11.60
CA PRO A 108 -10.57 -6.55 -10.50
C PRO A 108 -10.23 -8.05 -10.46
N CYS A 109 -8.95 -8.37 -10.35
CA CYS A 109 -8.49 -9.73 -10.10
C CYS A 109 -8.65 -10.05 -8.61
N LYS A 110 -9.41 -11.08 -8.29
CA LYS A 110 -9.69 -11.56 -6.92
C LYS A 110 -8.85 -12.78 -6.52
N THR A 111 -8.03 -13.30 -7.43
CA THR A 111 -7.33 -14.59 -7.27
C THR A 111 -5.83 -14.47 -7.09
N LEU A 112 -5.27 -13.27 -7.08
CA LEU A 112 -3.82 -13.05 -7.03
C LEU A 112 -3.17 -13.74 -5.81
N ALA A 113 -3.72 -13.55 -4.61
CA ALA A 113 -3.18 -14.20 -3.41
C ALA A 113 -3.27 -15.73 -3.46
N HIS A 114 -4.35 -16.29 -4.03
CA HIS A 114 -4.46 -17.73 -4.23
C HIS A 114 -3.36 -18.24 -5.17
N ARG A 115 -3.11 -17.52 -6.27
CA ARG A 115 -2.03 -17.89 -7.21
C ARG A 115 -0.64 -17.79 -6.55
N LEU A 116 -0.39 -16.77 -5.71
CA LEU A 116 0.85 -16.66 -4.93
C LEU A 116 1.08 -17.90 -4.06
N VAL A 117 0.04 -18.34 -3.34
CA VAL A 117 0.11 -19.47 -2.39
C VAL A 117 0.24 -20.83 -3.10
N GLU A 118 -0.40 -21.01 -4.26
CA GLU A 118 -0.37 -22.27 -5.01
C GLU A 118 1.01 -22.61 -5.61
N THR A 119 1.87 -21.62 -5.81
CA THR A 119 3.22 -21.84 -6.34
C THR A 119 4.10 -22.60 -5.35
N GLN A 120 5.07 -23.38 -5.87
CA GLN A 120 6.08 -24.04 -5.04
C GLN A 120 6.85 -22.99 -4.19
N MET A 121 7.12 -21.87 -4.80
CA MET A 121 7.78 -20.72 -4.18
C MET A 121 6.94 -20.14 -3.03
N GLY A 122 5.65 -19.86 -3.24
CA GLY A 122 4.77 -19.34 -2.18
C GLY A 122 4.71 -20.24 -0.95
N ARG A 123 4.68 -21.56 -1.16
CA ARG A 123 4.77 -22.55 -0.06
C ARG A 123 6.13 -22.51 0.63
N ARG A 124 7.23 -22.41 -0.13
CA ARG A 124 8.59 -22.30 0.43
C ARG A 124 8.74 -21.05 1.29
N LEU A 125 8.13 -19.94 0.89
CA LEU A 125 8.12 -18.68 1.61
C LEU A 125 7.08 -18.62 2.76
N GLY A 126 6.28 -19.68 2.93
CA GLY A 126 5.29 -19.78 4.02
C GLY A 126 4.01 -18.98 3.77
N LEU A 127 3.72 -18.57 2.52
CA LEU A 127 2.50 -17.83 2.18
C LEU A 127 1.24 -18.66 2.41
N ASP A 128 1.31 -19.98 2.28
CA ASP A 128 0.24 -20.92 2.63
C ASP A 128 -0.08 -20.86 4.12
N LYS A 129 0.93 -20.72 4.98
CA LYS A 129 0.76 -20.56 6.43
C LYS A 129 0.25 -19.19 6.81
N ALA A 130 0.68 -18.13 6.10
CA ALA A 130 0.26 -16.76 6.33
C ALA A 130 -1.19 -16.49 5.89
N THR A 131 -1.72 -17.25 4.94
CA THR A 131 -3.09 -17.06 4.44
C THR A 131 -4.08 -18.09 4.96
N ARG A 132 -3.66 -19.36 5.07
CA ARG A 132 -4.48 -20.50 5.48
C ARG A 132 -5.79 -20.60 4.70
N PHE A 133 -5.73 -20.43 3.39
CA PHE A 133 -6.87 -20.60 2.49
C PHE A 133 -7.39 -22.06 2.45
N ASP A 134 -6.56 -23.01 2.91
CA ASP A 134 -6.89 -24.43 3.03
C ASP A 134 -7.85 -24.75 4.19
N ARG A 135 -8.14 -23.77 5.05
CA ARG A 135 -8.96 -23.96 6.26
C ARG A 135 -10.18 -23.05 6.31
N ASN A 136 -11.24 -23.58 6.88
CA ASN A 136 -12.48 -22.86 7.16
C ASN A 136 -12.82 -22.81 8.67
N ARG A 137 -12.00 -23.44 9.53
CA ARG A 137 -12.16 -23.44 11.00
C ARG A 137 -10.86 -23.06 11.66
N PHE A 138 -10.96 -22.10 12.56
CA PHE A 138 -9.82 -21.55 13.29
C PHE A 138 -10.13 -21.43 14.77
N THR A 139 -9.14 -21.70 15.62
CA THR A 139 -9.17 -21.31 17.03
C THR A 139 -8.91 -19.79 17.11
N LYS A 140 -9.24 -19.19 18.27
CA LYS A 140 -8.90 -17.78 18.53
C LYS A 140 -7.41 -17.49 18.32
N LYS A 141 -6.54 -18.38 18.82
CA LYS A 141 -5.09 -18.27 18.66
C LYS A 141 -4.63 -18.37 17.19
N ASP A 142 -5.30 -19.21 16.37
CA ASP A 142 -5.00 -19.26 14.92
C ASP A 142 -5.35 -17.94 14.25
N LEU A 143 -6.51 -17.34 14.59
CA LEU A 143 -6.95 -16.07 14.05
C LEU A 143 -5.99 -14.94 14.43
N GLU A 144 -5.62 -14.82 15.70
CA GLU A 144 -4.66 -13.82 16.18
C GLU A 144 -3.36 -13.86 15.36
N ARG A 145 -2.83 -15.05 15.08
CA ARG A 145 -1.62 -15.22 14.28
C ARG A 145 -1.78 -14.82 12.81
N LEU A 146 -3.00 -14.92 12.27
CA LEU A 146 -3.29 -14.59 10.88
C LEU A 146 -3.59 -13.10 10.66
N ALA A 147 -3.56 -12.28 11.71
CA ALA A 147 -3.63 -10.84 11.59
C ALA A 147 -2.44 -10.30 10.77
N PRO A 148 -2.63 -9.28 9.91
CA PRO A 148 -1.59 -8.78 9.00
C PRO A 148 -0.32 -8.30 9.71
N LYS A 149 -0.45 -7.74 10.90
CA LYS A 149 0.66 -7.23 11.73
C LYS A 149 1.36 -8.32 12.56
N GLU A 150 0.89 -9.57 12.49
CA GLU A 150 1.47 -10.72 13.20
C GLU A 150 2.21 -11.65 12.23
N GLN A 151 1.53 -12.66 11.71
CA GLN A 151 2.08 -13.63 10.77
C GLN A 151 1.24 -13.77 9.49
N GLY A 152 0.16 -12.96 9.37
CA GLY A 152 -0.71 -12.95 8.21
C GLY A 152 -0.07 -12.30 6.98
N LEU A 153 -0.60 -12.60 5.81
CA LEU A 153 -0.18 -11.94 4.58
C LEU A 153 -0.55 -10.46 4.64
N ASN A 154 0.41 -9.62 4.27
CA ASN A 154 0.25 -8.18 4.14
C ASN A 154 1.09 -7.68 2.96
N ILE A 155 0.43 -7.11 1.94
CA ILE A 155 1.04 -6.54 0.74
C ILE A 155 0.87 -5.02 0.80
N GLU A 156 1.98 -4.27 0.76
CA GLU A 156 1.94 -2.80 0.76
C GLU A 156 2.81 -2.18 -0.35
N GLY A 157 3.67 -2.98 -0.99
CA GLY A 157 4.50 -2.52 -2.09
C GLY A 157 3.93 -2.91 -3.45
N LEU A 158 3.89 -1.96 -4.38
CA LEU A 158 3.64 -2.22 -5.81
C LEU A 158 4.44 -1.22 -6.64
N CYS A 159 5.33 -1.69 -7.50
CA CYS A 159 5.99 -0.81 -8.45
C CYS A 159 6.25 -1.48 -9.80
N ALA A 160 6.41 -0.67 -10.84
CA ALA A 160 6.69 -1.16 -12.19
C ALA A 160 8.19 -1.24 -12.49
N SER A 161 8.56 -2.20 -13.34
CA SER A 161 9.84 -2.15 -14.04
C SER A 161 9.93 -0.91 -14.95
N PRO A 162 11.14 -0.39 -15.26
CA PRO A 162 11.29 0.82 -16.07
C PRO A 162 10.65 0.70 -17.47
N ASP A 163 10.55 -0.51 -18.01
CA ASP A 163 9.90 -0.80 -19.28
C ASP A 163 8.38 -1.09 -19.15
N GLY A 164 7.84 -1.09 -17.94
CA GLY A 164 6.45 -1.32 -17.62
C GLY A 164 5.93 -2.74 -17.86
N LYS A 165 6.81 -3.71 -18.15
CA LYS A 165 6.38 -5.08 -18.48
C LYS A 165 6.13 -5.94 -17.26
N THR A 166 6.88 -5.71 -16.20
CA THR A 166 6.78 -6.43 -14.93
C THR A 166 6.35 -5.50 -13.82
N LEU A 167 5.41 -5.91 -12.99
CA LEU A 167 5.13 -5.27 -11.72
C LEU A 167 5.76 -6.06 -10.59
N TYR A 168 6.38 -5.37 -9.64
CA TYR A 168 6.94 -5.95 -8.42
C TYR A 168 5.98 -5.74 -7.26
N ILE A 169 5.59 -6.83 -6.63
CA ILE A 169 4.71 -6.86 -5.46
C ILE A 169 5.58 -7.03 -4.23
N GLY A 170 5.60 -6.04 -3.34
CA GLY A 170 6.38 -6.02 -2.11
C GLY A 170 5.55 -6.42 -0.90
N LEU A 171 6.06 -7.34 -0.09
CA LEU A 171 5.39 -7.80 1.11
C LEU A 171 5.92 -7.07 2.35
N ARG A 172 5.00 -6.54 3.17
CA ARG A 172 5.32 -6.15 4.54
C ARG A 172 5.47 -7.39 5.41
N ASN A 173 4.60 -8.37 5.23
CA ASN A 173 4.59 -9.63 5.98
C ASN A 173 4.02 -10.79 5.11
N PRO A 174 4.52 -12.02 5.22
CA PRO A 174 5.65 -12.46 6.04
C PRO A 174 6.99 -12.04 5.46
N LEU A 175 8.03 -12.09 6.29
CA LEU A 175 9.42 -12.07 5.85
C LEU A 175 9.91 -13.50 5.61
N ALA A 176 10.76 -13.68 4.61
CA ALA A 176 11.54 -14.90 4.47
C ALA A 176 12.65 -14.94 5.54
N THR A 177 13.01 -16.11 6.00
CA THR A 177 14.13 -16.24 6.94
C THR A 177 15.38 -16.64 6.19
N ASP A 178 16.39 -15.79 6.22
CA ASP A 178 17.73 -16.13 5.74
C ASP A 178 18.30 -17.27 6.57
N LYS A 179 18.72 -18.34 5.91
CA LYS A 179 19.15 -19.56 6.57
C LYS A 179 20.54 -19.44 7.24
N VAL A 180 21.33 -18.47 6.86
CA VAL A 180 22.69 -18.25 7.36
C VAL A 180 22.68 -17.31 8.55
N THR A 181 21.99 -16.17 8.40
CA THR A 181 21.97 -15.12 9.42
C THR A 181 20.79 -15.24 10.39
N GLY A 182 19.75 -15.99 10.02
CA GLY A 182 18.49 -16.08 10.78
C GLY A 182 17.63 -14.79 10.70
N ARG A 183 18.06 -13.79 9.92
CA ARG A 183 17.33 -12.52 9.78
C ARG A 183 16.15 -12.66 8.82
N GLY A 184 15.17 -11.80 9.01
CA GLY A 184 14.06 -11.66 8.08
C GLY A 184 14.48 -10.88 6.83
N GLU A 185 14.14 -11.38 5.65
CA GLU A 185 14.30 -10.71 4.37
C GLU A 185 12.94 -10.38 3.79
N ALA A 186 12.78 -9.17 3.28
CA ALA A 186 11.57 -8.74 2.60
C ALA A 186 11.41 -9.48 1.26
N ILE A 187 10.19 -9.83 0.94
CA ILE A 187 9.84 -10.61 -0.25
C ILE A 187 9.33 -9.66 -1.33
N VAL A 188 9.91 -9.74 -2.52
CA VAL A 188 9.44 -9.07 -3.74
C VAL A 188 9.06 -10.10 -4.77
N MET A 189 7.83 -10.03 -5.29
CA MET A 189 7.25 -10.99 -6.23
C MET A 189 6.99 -10.32 -7.58
N PRO A 190 7.66 -10.73 -8.67
CA PRO A 190 7.35 -10.23 -9.99
C PRO A 190 5.99 -10.76 -10.51
N LEU A 191 5.18 -9.87 -11.08
CA LEU A 191 3.98 -10.17 -11.86
C LEU A 191 4.22 -9.75 -13.31
N ASN A 192 4.30 -10.73 -14.23
CA ASN A 192 4.80 -10.51 -15.59
C ASN A 192 3.70 -10.23 -16.64
N ASN A 193 2.43 -10.28 -16.26
CA ASN A 193 1.31 -10.10 -17.19
C ASN A 193 0.18 -9.24 -16.64
N ALA A 194 0.51 -8.22 -15.84
CA ALA A 194 -0.46 -7.38 -15.13
C ALA A 194 -1.58 -6.84 -16.02
N ALA A 195 -1.26 -6.34 -17.22
CA ALA A 195 -2.26 -5.85 -18.17
C ALA A 195 -3.25 -6.95 -18.61
N ALA A 196 -2.75 -8.14 -18.90
CA ALA A 196 -3.60 -9.29 -19.28
C ALA A 196 -4.52 -9.73 -18.13
N VAL A 197 -4.01 -9.67 -16.90
CA VAL A 197 -4.79 -10.01 -15.70
C VAL A 197 -5.99 -9.07 -15.56
N VAL A 198 -5.79 -7.75 -15.65
CA VAL A 198 -6.88 -6.77 -15.41
C VAL A 198 -7.77 -6.58 -16.63
N GLU A 199 -7.23 -6.62 -17.86
CA GLU A 199 -7.99 -6.35 -19.07
C GLU A 199 -8.73 -7.57 -19.61
N ARG A 200 -8.12 -8.74 -19.51
CA ARG A 200 -8.64 -9.99 -20.11
C ARG A 200 -9.03 -11.06 -19.09
N GLY A 201 -8.77 -10.80 -17.80
CA GLY A 201 -9.05 -11.78 -16.73
C GLY A 201 -8.14 -13.01 -16.79
N GLU A 202 -6.95 -12.88 -17.38
CA GLU A 202 -5.97 -13.97 -17.42
C GLU A 202 -5.43 -14.29 -16.02
N ALA A 203 -5.02 -15.53 -15.82
CA ALA A 203 -4.39 -15.92 -14.57
C ALA A 203 -3.05 -15.16 -14.37
N PRO A 204 -2.75 -14.69 -13.15
CA PRO A 204 -1.46 -14.07 -12.85
C PRO A 204 -0.27 -14.99 -13.17
N VAL A 205 0.72 -14.48 -13.90
CA VAL A 205 1.98 -15.15 -14.21
C VAL A 205 3.06 -14.54 -13.34
N LEU A 206 3.50 -15.30 -12.33
CA LEU A 206 4.49 -14.86 -11.37
C LEU A 206 5.90 -15.22 -11.85
N GLY A 207 6.85 -14.32 -11.64
CA GLY A 207 8.28 -14.55 -11.84
C GLY A 207 8.95 -15.18 -10.63
N GLU A 208 10.27 -15.34 -10.71
CA GLU A 208 11.08 -15.79 -9.58
C GLU A 208 11.16 -14.67 -8.52
N GLU A 209 10.95 -15.05 -7.27
CA GLU A 209 11.01 -14.11 -6.15
C GLU A 209 12.41 -13.51 -5.95
N MET A 210 12.42 -12.35 -5.34
CA MET A 210 13.62 -11.68 -4.89
C MET A 210 13.52 -11.43 -3.39
N LEU A 211 14.51 -11.91 -2.64
CA LEU A 211 14.65 -11.66 -1.22
C LEU A 211 15.53 -10.43 -1.02
N ARG A 212 15.13 -9.54 -0.12
CA ARG A 212 15.81 -8.25 0.09
C ARG A 212 16.10 -8.05 1.56
N ASP A 213 17.39 -7.95 1.90
CA ASP A 213 17.79 -7.55 3.26
C ASP A 213 17.49 -6.05 3.45
N LEU A 214 16.46 -5.79 4.24
CA LEU A 214 16.06 -4.46 4.67
C LEU A 214 16.25 -4.31 6.19
N GLY A 215 17.24 -4.98 6.76
CA GLY A 215 17.51 -4.94 8.19
C GLY A 215 16.44 -5.65 9.05
N GLY A 216 15.70 -6.61 8.47
CA GLY A 216 14.59 -7.31 9.15
C GLY A 216 13.26 -6.57 9.08
N LEU A 217 13.18 -5.49 8.29
CA LEU A 217 11.96 -4.71 8.04
C LEU A 217 11.20 -5.28 6.84
N GLY A 218 9.88 -5.02 6.79
CA GLY A 218 9.01 -5.29 5.66
C GLY A 218 8.92 -4.10 4.71
N ILE A 219 8.36 -4.32 3.51
CA ILE A 219 8.14 -3.25 2.54
C ILE A 219 6.83 -2.55 2.88
N ARG A 220 6.90 -1.21 3.09
CA ARG A 220 5.75 -0.32 3.30
C ARG A 220 5.34 0.38 2.02
N SER A 221 6.31 0.75 1.20
CA SER A 221 6.10 1.34 -0.10
C SER A 221 7.32 1.11 -0.97
N MET A 222 7.14 1.02 -2.27
CA MET A 222 8.25 0.96 -3.22
C MET A 222 7.86 1.59 -4.55
N GLU A 223 8.77 2.35 -5.16
CA GLU A 223 8.54 2.94 -6.48
C GLU A 223 9.86 3.18 -7.23
N TYR A 224 9.78 3.13 -8.55
CA TYR A 224 10.91 3.47 -9.42
C TYR A 224 11.00 4.97 -9.63
N SER A 225 12.16 5.56 -9.37
CA SER A 225 12.44 6.95 -9.67
C SER A 225 13.10 7.10 -11.05
N PRO A 226 12.41 7.67 -12.05
CA PRO A 226 13.00 7.92 -13.36
C PRO A 226 14.18 8.90 -13.31
N PHE A 227 14.15 9.86 -12.37
CA PHE A 227 15.24 10.82 -12.15
C PHE A 227 16.52 10.11 -11.71
N HIS A 228 16.41 9.24 -10.69
CA HIS A 228 17.56 8.55 -10.11
C HIS A 228 17.91 7.26 -10.83
N LYS A 229 17.07 6.79 -11.76
CA LYS A 229 17.17 5.48 -12.42
C LYS A 229 17.38 4.34 -11.41
N ALA A 230 16.61 4.37 -10.34
CA ALA A 230 16.68 3.42 -9.24
C ALA A 230 15.32 3.28 -8.55
N TYR A 231 15.13 2.16 -7.87
CA TYR A 231 13.99 1.97 -6.99
C TYR A 231 14.30 2.54 -5.61
N PHE A 232 13.31 3.11 -5.00
CA PHE A 232 13.33 3.47 -3.59
C PHE A 232 12.29 2.63 -2.84
N ILE A 233 12.65 2.24 -1.63
CA ILE A 233 11.83 1.38 -0.79
C ILE A 233 11.75 2.03 0.58
N ILE A 234 10.52 2.30 1.04
CA ILE A 234 10.24 2.55 2.44
C ILE A 234 10.12 1.19 3.11
N ALA A 235 11.02 0.92 4.02
CA ALA A 235 10.98 -0.26 4.87
C ALA A 235 10.48 0.12 6.27
N GLY A 236 9.64 -0.71 6.86
CA GLY A 236 9.09 -0.48 8.18
C GLY A 236 8.81 -1.76 8.96
N PRO A 237 8.45 -1.65 10.24
CA PRO A 237 8.19 -2.80 11.08
C PRO A 237 6.96 -3.57 10.59
N ARG A 238 6.93 -4.87 10.88
CA ARG A 238 5.78 -5.74 10.58
C ARG A 238 4.56 -5.40 11.43
N ASP A 239 4.83 -4.98 12.66
CA ASP A 239 3.85 -4.51 13.65
C ASP A 239 3.71 -2.97 13.62
N GLU A 240 3.24 -2.39 14.70
CA GLU A 240 3.12 -0.93 14.88
C GLU A 240 4.37 -0.31 15.53
N GLY A 241 5.48 -1.06 15.59
CA GLY A 241 6.72 -0.59 16.18
C GLY A 241 7.34 0.60 15.43
N PRO A 242 8.23 1.35 16.07
CA PRO A 242 8.99 2.41 15.42
C PRO A 242 10.09 1.83 14.52
N GLY A 243 10.61 2.64 13.64
CA GLY A 243 11.79 2.31 12.86
C GLY A 243 11.48 2.13 11.38
N PHE A 244 11.40 3.26 10.68
CA PHE A 244 11.33 3.27 9.23
C PHE A 244 12.70 3.58 8.63
N ALA A 245 12.95 3.07 7.43
CA ALA A 245 14.17 3.32 6.69
C ALA A 245 13.90 3.49 5.20
N LEU A 246 14.69 4.34 4.55
CA LEU A 246 14.69 4.47 3.10
C LEU A 246 15.87 3.69 2.55
N TYR A 247 15.57 2.80 1.60
CA TYR A 247 16.54 2.05 0.83
C TYR A 247 16.51 2.46 -0.63
N ARG A 248 17.66 2.33 -1.31
CA ARG A 248 17.81 2.48 -2.76
C ARG A 248 18.23 1.14 -3.35
N TRP A 249 17.57 0.72 -4.43
CA TRP A 249 17.90 -0.52 -5.15
C TRP A 249 18.07 -0.25 -6.64
N SER A 250 19.08 -0.86 -7.26
CA SER A 250 19.35 -0.71 -8.70
C SER A 250 18.29 -1.35 -9.60
N GLY A 251 17.53 -2.32 -9.07
CA GLY A 251 16.65 -3.19 -9.86
C GLY A 251 17.27 -4.52 -10.25
N GLU A 252 18.59 -4.66 -10.15
CA GLU A 252 19.28 -5.91 -10.45
C GLU A 252 19.07 -6.91 -9.31
N LYS A 253 18.78 -8.16 -9.70
CA LYS A 253 18.45 -9.22 -8.73
C LYS A 253 19.62 -9.50 -7.77
N GLU A 254 20.84 -9.48 -8.26
CA GLU A 254 22.05 -9.79 -7.52
C GLU A 254 22.53 -8.65 -6.62
N ASN A 255 22.06 -7.43 -6.87
CA ASN A 255 22.46 -6.27 -6.09
C ASN A 255 21.49 -6.04 -4.92
N PRO A 256 21.96 -6.10 -3.67
CA PRO A 256 21.09 -5.82 -2.52
C PRO A 256 20.69 -4.33 -2.48
N PRO A 257 19.54 -3.99 -1.91
CA PRO A 257 19.20 -2.62 -1.58
C PRO A 257 20.24 -2.02 -0.61
N VAL A 258 20.56 -0.74 -0.83
CA VAL A 258 21.49 0.01 0.02
C VAL A 258 20.68 0.95 0.91
N LEU A 259 20.96 0.93 2.20
CA LEU A 259 20.36 1.88 3.15
C LEU A 259 20.78 3.31 2.79
N VAL A 260 19.80 4.17 2.49
CA VAL A 260 20.02 5.60 2.27
C VAL A 260 20.05 6.32 3.62
N ARG A 261 19.01 6.10 4.43
CA ARG A 261 18.93 6.65 5.80
C ARG A 261 17.86 5.95 6.65
N GLN A 262 18.03 6.04 7.95
CA GLN A 262 16.95 5.81 8.89
C GLN A 262 16.01 7.03 8.86
N LEU A 263 14.70 6.77 8.92
CA LEU A 263 13.69 7.81 8.95
C LEU A 263 13.26 8.05 10.40
N SER A 264 13.68 9.20 10.95
CA SER A 264 13.23 9.64 12.28
C SER A 264 11.95 10.44 12.10
N CYS A 265 10.84 9.75 12.09
CA CYS A 265 9.56 10.31 11.65
C CYS A 265 8.70 10.90 12.78
N GLY A 266 9.06 10.70 14.07
CA GLY A 266 8.20 11.10 15.19
C GLY A 266 6.83 10.45 15.08
N ASP A 267 5.80 11.26 14.92
CA ASP A 267 4.40 10.85 14.68
C ASP A 267 4.02 10.78 13.19
N PHE A 268 5.00 10.88 12.26
CA PHE A 268 4.80 10.70 10.82
C PHE A 268 4.96 9.22 10.46
N SER A 269 3.92 8.60 9.93
CA SER A 269 3.91 7.19 9.50
C SER A 269 4.03 7.11 7.97
N PRO A 270 5.23 6.94 7.40
CA PRO A 270 5.41 6.93 5.95
C PRO A 270 4.81 5.68 5.32
N GLU A 271 3.80 5.86 4.48
CA GLU A 271 3.07 4.77 3.80
C GLU A 271 3.19 4.88 2.27
N ALA A 272 3.22 6.06 1.69
CA ALA A 272 3.36 6.22 0.25
C ALA A 272 4.63 6.99 -0.12
N LEU A 273 5.31 6.50 -1.15
CA LEU A 273 6.52 7.07 -1.73
C LEU A 273 6.25 7.51 -3.17
N ILE A 274 6.46 8.78 -3.46
CA ILE A 274 6.12 9.36 -4.77
C ILE A 274 7.35 10.03 -5.37
N PRO A 275 8.07 9.40 -6.31
CA PRO A 275 9.10 10.03 -7.11
C PRO A 275 8.50 10.74 -8.32
N PHE A 276 8.82 12.00 -8.53
CA PHE A 276 8.46 12.74 -9.73
C PHE A 276 9.58 12.66 -10.77
N LYS A 277 9.21 12.55 -12.06
CA LYS A 277 10.17 12.38 -13.15
C LYS A 277 11.19 13.51 -13.25
N SER A 278 10.81 14.72 -12.89
CA SER A 278 11.65 15.93 -13.00
C SER A 278 12.26 16.38 -11.66
N SER A 279 12.16 15.58 -10.58
CA SER A 279 12.59 15.97 -9.24
C SER A 279 13.62 15.00 -8.68
N SER A 280 14.69 15.54 -8.08
CA SER A 280 15.61 14.76 -7.24
C SER A 280 14.98 14.38 -5.91
N ARG A 281 13.97 15.13 -5.45
CA ARG A 281 13.27 14.86 -4.19
C ARG A 281 12.18 13.81 -4.37
N LEU A 282 11.96 13.08 -3.30
CA LEU A 282 10.87 12.13 -3.14
C LEU A 282 9.81 12.76 -2.22
N LEU A 283 8.54 12.63 -2.58
CA LEU A 283 7.45 13.00 -1.68
C LEU A 283 7.00 11.76 -0.92
N LEU A 284 7.00 11.85 0.40
CA LEU A 284 6.47 10.82 1.29
C LEU A 284 5.15 11.32 1.87
N LEU A 285 4.12 10.45 1.86
CA LEU A 285 2.84 10.71 2.53
C LEU A 285 2.75 9.88 3.80
N SER A 286 2.06 10.43 4.79
CA SER A 286 1.81 9.80 6.09
C SER A 286 0.39 9.26 6.18
N ASP A 287 0.24 8.06 6.72
CA ASP A 287 -1.01 7.65 7.36
C ASP A 287 -1.14 8.45 8.68
N ASP A 288 -2.11 9.35 8.70
CA ASP A 288 -2.40 10.21 9.83
C ASP A 288 -3.77 9.92 10.47
N GLY A 289 -4.40 8.79 10.11
CA GLY A 289 -5.74 8.44 10.56
C GLY A 289 -5.90 8.31 12.07
N THR A 290 -4.85 7.85 12.74
CA THR A 290 -4.85 7.69 14.20
C THR A 290 -4.38 8.93 14.96
N LEU A 291 -3.93 9.99 14.27
CA LEU A 291 -3.49 11.20 14.95
C LEU A 291 -4.64 11.84 15.74
N PRO A 292 -4.40 12.23 17.01
CA PRO A 292 -5.40 12.90 17.82
C PRO A 292 -5.61 14.35 17.36
N VAL A 293 -6.84 14.70 16.99
CA VAL A 293 -7.25 16.04 16.56
C VAL A 293 -8.16 16.63 17.61
N LYS A 294 -7.85 17.86 18.07
CA LYS A 294 -8.73 18.58 19.00
C LYS A 294 -10.08 18.89 18.36
N VAL A 295 -11.17 18.60 19.07
CA VAL A 295 -12.53 18.90 18.68
C VAL A 295 -13.18 19.84 19.71
N ALA A 296 -14.07 20.70 19.25
CA ALA A 296 -14.78 21.64 20.14
C ALA A 296 -15.88 20.93 20.95
N SER A 297 -16.41 19.82 20.41
CA SER A 297 -17.43 19.00 21.07
C SER A 297 -17.35 17.55 20.64
N ALA A 298 -17.91 16.64 21.45
CA ALA A 298 -18.01 15.22 21.12
C ALA A 298 -18.83 14.96 19.83
N ALA A 299 -19.73 15.88 19.45
CA ALA A 299 -20.52 15.77 18.23
C ALA A 299 -19.70 15.88 16.92
N GLU A 300 -18.44 16.29 17.00
CA GLU A 300 -17.54 16.33 15.84
C GLU A 300 -16.81 14.99 15.59
N CYS A 301 -16.93 14.04 16.54
CA CYS A 301 -16.31 12.72 16.48
C CYS A 301 -17.38 11.64 16.33
N MET A 302 -17.07 10.56 15.64
CA MET A 302 -17.95 9.39 15.56
C MET A 302 -18.24 8.86 16.98
N GLU A 303 -19.45 8.37 17.20
CA GLU A 303 -19.90 7.89 18.51
C GLU A 303 -18.97 6.77 19.02
N GLY A 304 -18.52 6.90 20.27
CA GLY A 304 -17.62 5.95 20.92
C GLY A 304 -16.14 6.09 20.59
N GLU A 305 -15.78 6.95 19.63
CA GLU A 305 -14.40 7.11 19.16
C GLU A 305 -13.70 8.36 19.73
N LEU A 306 -14.38 9.15 20.55
CA LEU A 306 -13.78 10.29 21.24
C LEU A 306 -12.73 9.79 22.24
N LEU A 307 -11.49 10.21 22.07
CA LEU A 307 -10.41 9.87 23.00
C LEU A 307 -10.57 10.62 24.31
N VAL A 308 -10.83 9.89 25.40
CA VAL A 308 -11.03 10.45 26.74
C VAL A 308 -9.69 10.54 27.48
N TYR A 309 -8.76 11.33 26.98
CA TYR A 309 -7.51 11.64 27.69
C TYR A 309 -7.53 13.04 28.30
N GLY A 310 -8.72 13.54 28.66
CA GLY A 310 -8.86 14.82 29.35
C GLY A 310 -8.72 16.07 28.49
N ASP A 311 -8.41 15.95 27.20
CA ASP A 311 -8.14 17.07 26.30
C ASP A 311 -9.15 17.22 25.13
N GLY A 312 -10.12 16.33 25.01
CA GLY A 312 -11.18 16.38 23.99
C GLY A 312 -10.65 16.17 22.58
N THR A 313 -9.82 15.13 22.36
CA THR A 313 -9.35 14.77 21.03
C THR A 313 -10.15 13.64 20.39
N CYS A 314 -10.18 13.62 19.06
CA CYS A 314 -10.73 12.57 18.22
C CYS A 314 -9.67 12.07 17.25
N PRO A 315 -9.50 10.75 17.03
CA PRO A 315 -8.62 10.29 15.95
C PRO A 315 -9.08 10.86 14.61
N ASN A 316 -8.12 11.34 13.82
CA ASN A 316 -8.36 12.07 12.57
C ASN A 316 -9.36 11.34 11.64
N LYS A 317 -9.26 10.01 11.51
CA LYS A 317 -10.16 9.20 10.67
C LYS A 317 -11.60 9.16 11.16
N PHE A 318 -11.85 9.39 12.45
CA PHE A 318 -13.17 9.39 13.04
C PHE A 318 -13.82 10.78 13.13
N LEU A 319 -13.17 11.82 12.61
CA LEU A 319 -13.83 13.10 12.43
C LEU A 319 -15.03 12.95 11.48
N ILE A 320 -16.19 13.50 11.88
CA ILE A 320 -17.42 13.45 11.07
C ILE A 320 -17.29 14.33 9.83
N ASP A 321 -16.72 15.54 10.01
CA ASP A 321 -16.49 16.44 8.88
C ASP A 321 -15.27 15.99 8.05
N ALA A 322 -15.52 15.43 6.89
CA ALA A 322 -14.48 14.97 5.97
C ALA A 322 -13.52 16.10 5.53
N ASN A 323 -13.94 17.38 5.56
CA ASN A 323 -13.10 18.51 5.21
C ASN A 323 -12.07 18.87 6.30
N LYS A 324 -12.26 18.35 7.51
CA LYS A 324 -11.30 18.49 8.61
C LYS A 324 -10.28 17.36 8.66
N LYS A 325 -10.52 16.26 7.94
CA LYS A 325 -9.55 15.18 7.83
C LYS A 325 -8.37 15.61 6.98
N PHE A 326 -7.17 15.21 7.38
CA PHE A 326 -5.95 15.56 6.67
C PHE A 326 -4.93 14.41 6.70
N PHE A 327 -4.01 14.43 5.77
CA PHE A 327 -2.75 13.68 5.80
C PHE A 327 -1.60 14.65 5.52
N ARG A 328 -0.41 14.28 5.98
CA ARG A 328 0.80 15.09 5.80
C ARG A 328 1.67 14.52 4.70
N GLY A 329 2.42 15.40 4.06
CA GLY A 329 3.45 15.02 3.10
C GLY A 329 4.75 15.75 3.37
N ILE A 330 5.88 15.06 3.24
CA ILE A 330 7.21 15.66 3.36
C ILE A 330 8.05 15.39 2.12
N TRP A 331 8.86 16.37 1.73
CA TRP A 331 9.83 16.20 0.67
C TRP A 331 11.18 15.76 1.25
N LEU A 332 11.74 14.70 0.69
CA LEU A 332 12.99 14.10 1.11
C LEU A 332 14.01 14.12 -0.02
N GLU A 333 15.25 14.57 0.23
CA GLU A 333 16.41 14.32 -0.62
C GLU A 333 16.98 12.95 -0.25
N PRO A 334 17.02 11.98 -1.19
CA PRO A 334 17.54 10.65 -0.92
C PRO A 334 19.06 10.58 -0.89
#